data_57ab5b326a14f205691b63736ff55895
#
_entry.id   57ab5b326a14f205691b63736ff55895
#
_cell.length_a   1.000
_cell.length_b   1.000
_cell.length_c   1.000
_cell.angle_alpha   90.00
_cell.angle_beta   90.00
_cell.angle_gamma   90.00
#
_symmetry.space_group_name_H-M   'P 1'
#
loop_
_entity.id
_entity.type
_entity.pdbx_description
1 polymer ?
#
loop_
_entity_poly.entity_id
_entity_poly.type
_entity_poly.pdbx_seq_one_letter_code
_entity_poly.pdbx_strand_id
1 'polypeptide(L)'
;LFIDEYYTTFNKPNVRLVNDPNGVVNITESGVEMASGDRHDVDVLIYATGFDSNHIPFPVTGRDGVTLADQYGANEANNWQMTRPQSLWGMHVENLPNFYLMIGPQSLNPVTNVTLLCEEQGKYIANLVARMRQEGVHEVEPKAEAVADWTARCNASADGKVWLRCNNWYMKSTKSDVEAGRERSQGMWMETYETYLQHVLGGAGGDQDTLLRFRA
;
A
#
# COMPACT_ATOMS: atom_id res chain seq x y z
N LEU A 1 10.58 -3.26 -13.79
CA LEU A 1 11.57 -3.88 -14.65
C LEU A 1 10.96 -5.15 -15.25
N PHE A 2 10.83 -5.23 -16.56
CA PHE A 2 10.38 -6.44 -17.25
C PHE A 2 11.61 -7.20 -17.75
N ILE A 3 11.73 -8.46 -17.40
CA ILE A 3 12.84 -9.33 -17.78
C ILE A 3 12.24 -10.61 -18.39
N ASP A 4 12.52 -10.88 -19.65
CA ASP A 4 11.97 -12.03 -20.36
C ASP A 4 12.56 -13.37 -19.86
N GLU A 5 13.80 -13.33 -19.35
CA GLU A 5 14.52 -14.53 -18.91
C GLU A 5 14.19 -14.96 -17.46
N TYR A 6 13.39 -14.21 -16.70
CA TYR A 6 13.14 -14.54 -15.30
C TYR A 6 12.61 -15.96 -15.12
N TYR A 7 11.52 -16.30 -15.78
CA TYR A 7 10.92 -17.64 -15.65
C TYR A 7 11.77 -18.74 -16.28
N THR A 8 12.41 -18.46 -17.40
CA THR A 8 13.26 -19.44 -18.10
C THR A 8 14.54 -19.75 -17.33
N THR A 9 14.97 -18.83 -16.44
CA THR A 9 16.13 -19.05 -15.57
C THR A 9 15.96 -20.25 -14.64
N PHE A 10 14.75 -20.52 -14.16
CA PHE A 10 14.48 -21.68 -13.29
C PHE A 10 14.56 -23.04 -14.01
N ASN A 11 14.62 -23.05 -15.34
CA ASN A 11 14.85 -24.25 -16.14
C ASN A 11 16.34 -24.58 -16.34
N LYS A 12 17.25 -23.71 -15.90
CA LYS A 12 18.68 -23.96 -16.03
C LYS A 12 19.13 -25.03 -15.04
N PRO A 13 20.03 -25.97 -15.43
CA PRO A 13 20.44 -27.09 -14.58
C PRO A 13 21.21 -26.67 -13.30
N ASN A 14 21.73 -25.46 -13.29
CA ASN A 14 22.44 -24.87 -12.14
C ASN A 14 21.57 -23.95 -11.27
N VAL A 15 20.26 -23.88 -11.53
CA VAL A 15 19.31 -23.09 -10.75
C VAL A 15 18.28 -24.01 -10.12
N ARG A 16 18.13 -23.89 -8.81
CA ARG A 16 17.12 -24.62 -8.05
C ARG A 16 16.22 -23.66 -7.29
N LEU A 17 14.93 -23.71 -7.56
CA LEU A 17 13.92 -23.03 -6.76
C LEU A 17 13.57 -23.89 -5.56
N VAL A 18 13.77 -23.36 -4.36
CA VAL A 18 13.32 -24.00 -3.12
C VAL A 18 12.08 -23.23 -2.64
N ASN A 19 10.97 -23.92 -2.52
CA ASN A 19 9.71 -23.37 -2.04
C ASN A 19 9.25 -24.11 -0.80
N ASP A 20 9.65 -23.59 0.37
CA ASP A 20 9.15 -24.04 1.65
C ASP A 20 8.20 -22.98 2.21
N PRO A 21 6.94 -23.31 2.51
CA PRO A 21 5.95 -22.33 2.98
C PRO A 21 6.33 -21.66 4.31
N ASN A 22 7.16 -22.28 5.11
CA ASN A 22 7.64 -21.76 6.38
C ASN A 22 9.09 -21.20 6.29
N GLY A 23 9.70 -21.28 5.11
CA GLY A 23 10.97 -20.65 4.80
C GLY A 23 12.19 -21.23 5.50
N VAL A 24 13.23 -20.41 5.63
CA VAL A 24 14.47 -20.71 6.34
C VAL A 24 14.26 -20.52 7.84
N VAL A 25 14.58 -21.53 8.65
CA VAL A 25 14.46 -21.48 10.13
C VAL A 25 15.79 -21.34 10.82
N ASN A 26 16.89 -21.70 10.16
CA ASN A 26 18.22 -21.61 10.75
C ASN A 26 19.29 -21.35 9.70
N ILE A 27 20.33 -20.63 10.10
CA ILE A 27 21.55 -20.43 9.31
C ILE A 27 22.64 -21.21 10.03
N THR A 28 23.27 -22.14 9.32
CA THR A 28 24.34 -23.00 9.85
C THR A 28 25.71 -22.50 9.35
N GLU A 29 26.77 -23.11 9.84
CA GLU A 29 28.15 -22.80 9.42
C GLU A 29 28.36 -23.06 7.91
N SER A 30 27.64 -24.01 7.31
CA SER A 30 27.78 -24.40 5.91
C SER A 30 26.65 -23.95 5.01
N GLY A 31 25.54 -23.41 5.55
CA GLY A 31 24.41 -23.05 4.71
C GLY A 31 23.13 -22.72 5.47
N VAL A 32 21.99 -23.17 4.94
CA VAL A 32 20.66 -22.88 5.50
C VAL A 32 19.88 -24.15 5.77
N GLU A 33 19.04 -24.12 6.81
CA GLU A 33 18.09 -25.17 7.16
C GLU A 33 16.66 -24.65 6.98
N MET A 34 15.88 -25.42 6.24
CA MET A 34 14.48 -25.12 5.94
C MET A 34 13.57 -25.65 7.06
N ALA A 35 12.37 -25.11 7.16
CA ALA A 35 11.37 -25.59 8.11
C ALA A 35 10.95 -27.05 7.85
N SER A 36 11.05 -27.53 6.62
CA SER A 36 10.89 -28.95 6.27
C SER A 36 11.96 -29.86 6.86
N GLY A 37 13.08 -29.33 7.35
CA GLY A 37 14.28 -30.05 7.77
C GLY A 37 15.31 -30.24 6.66
N ASP A 38 15.03 -29.80 5.44
CA ASP A 38 15.99 -29.83 4.33
C ASP A 38 17.14 -28.87 4.61
N ARG A 39 18.34 -29.26 4.20
CA ARG A 39 19.56 -28.44 4.32
C ARG A 39 20.13 -28.16 2.95
N HIS A 40 20.60 -26.93 2.78
CA HIS A 40 21.27 -26.48 1.55
C HIS A 40 22.59 -25.84 1.92
N ASP A 41 23.68 -26.48 1.50
CA ASP A 41 25.01 -25.91 1.65
C ASP A 41 25.21 -24.81 0.61
N VAL A 42 25.74 -23.66 1.06
CA VAL A 42 25.99 -22.48 0.22
C VAL A 42 27.28 -21.80 0.63
N ASP A 43 28.01 -21.28 -0.34
CA ASP A 43 29.23 -20.48 -0.12
C ASP A 43 28.88 -19.00 0.13
N VAL A 44 27.75 -18.53 -0.40
CA VAL A 44 27.28 -17.15 -0.28
C VAL A 44 25.78 -17.14 -0.02
N LEU A 45 25.36 -16.42 1.00
CA LEU A 45 23.95 -16.17 1.31
C LEU A 45 23.61 -14.70 1.03
N ILE A 46 22.62 -14.47 0.16
CA ILE A 46 22.15 -13.13 -0.18
C ILE A 46 20.77 -12.91 0.43
N TYR A 47 20.67 -11.93 1.33
CA TYR A 47 19.39 -11.51 1.90
C TYR A 47 18.69 -10.55 0.93
N ALA A 48 17.61 -11.01 0.29
CA ALA A 48 16.78 -10.21 -0.58
C ALA A 48 15.32 -10.18 -0.05
N THR A 49 15.15 -9.97 1.25
CA THR A 49 13.91 -10.11 1.99
C THR A 49 12.95 -8.92 1.82
N GLY A 50 13.38 -7.86 1.12
CA GLY A 50 12.57 -6.66 0.87
C GLY A 50 12.49 -5.72 2.07
N PHE A 51 11.57 -4.75 1.97
CA PHE A 51 11.30 -3.78 3.03
C PHE A 51 10.02 -4.16 3.79
N ASP A 52 9.99 -3.83 5.08
CA ASP A 52 8.76 -3.88 5.86
C ASP A 52 7.95 -2.60 5.61
N SER A 53 7.00 -2.69 4.70
CA SER A 53 6.12 -1.58 4.32
C SER A 53 4.81 -1.55 5.14
N ASN A 54 4.63 -2.45 6.09
CA ASN A 54 3.41 -2.60 6.87
C ASN A 54 3.43 -1.82 8.19
N HIS A 55 4.56 -1.28 8.59
CA HIS A 55 4.69 -0.50 9.81
C HIS A 55 4.56 1.00 9.55
N ILE A 56 4.02 1.70 10.54
CA ILE A 56 4.04 3.16 10.56
C ILE A 56 5.43 3.60 11.03
N PRO A 57 6.20 4.30 10.18
CA PRO A 57 7.62 4.56 10.47
C PRO A 57 7.85 5.62 11.56
N PHE A 58 6.83 6.42 11.87
CA PHE A 58 6.90 7.49 12.87
C PHE A 58 5.50 7.80 13.42
N PRO A 59 5.39 8.29 14.66
CA PRO A 59 4.10 8.66 15.23
C PRO A 59 3.53 9.91 14.54
N VAL A 60 2.26 9.86 14.17
CA VAL A 60 1.49 10.98 13.64
C VAL A 60 0.21 11.08 14.45
N THR A 61 -0.05 12.25 15.02
CA THR A 61 -1.26 12.53 15.81
C THR A 61 -2.05 13.62 15.11
N GLY A 62 -3.31 13.36 14.87
CA GLY A 62 -4.25 14.27 14.24
C GLY A 62 -5.19 14.93 15.24
N ARG A 63 -6.41 15.22 14.77
CA ARG A 63 -7.45 15.87 15.56
C ARG A 63 -7.87 15.00 16.75
N ASP A 64 -8.16 15.65 17.88
CA ASP A 64 -8.67 15.01 19.10
C ASP A 64 -7.77 13.87 19.64
N GLY A 65 -6.48 13.91 19.30
CA GLY A 65 -5.51 12.92 19.74
C GLY A 65 -5.55 11.60 18.96
N VAL A 66 -6.37 11.49 17.90
CA VAL A 66 -6.42 10.31 17.04
C VAL A 66 -5.09 10.17 16.29
N THR A 67 -4.50 8.98 16.36
CA THR A 67 -3.22 8.71 15.69
C THR A 67 -3.40 8.03 14.33
N LEU A 68 -2.38 8.12 13.48
CA LEU A 68 -2.34 7.35 12.24
C LEU A 68 -2.39 5.84 12.53
N ALA A 69 -1.81 5.41 13.65
CA ALA A 69 -1.86 4.03 14.11
C ALA A 69 -3.31 3.59 14.38
N ASP A 70 -4.10 4.42 15.07
CA ASP A 70 -5.53 4.12 15.32
C ASP A 70 -6.30 4.02 14.00
N GLN A 71 -6.09 4.96 13.08
CA GLN A 71 -6.74 4.96 11.76
C GLN A 71 -6.42 3.70 10.96
N TYR A 72 -5.17 3.25 11.03
CA TYR A 72 -4.70 2.09 10.26
C TYR A 72 -4.76 0.76 11.02
N GLY A 73 -5.28 0.79 12.25
CA GLY A 73 -5.46 -0.40 13.08
C GLY A 73 -4.15 -1.04 13.52
N ALA A 74 -3.08 -0.25 13.63
CA ALA A 74 -1.78 -0.69 14.13
C ALA A 74 -1.73 -0.55 15.66
N ASN A 75 -1.33 -1.59 16.38
CA ASN A 75 -1.20 -1.61 17.83
C ASN A 75 -0.22 -2.69 18.29
N GLU A 76 0.03 -2.80 19.59
CA GLU A 76 0.96 -3.79 20.16
C GLU A 76 0.56 -5.23 19.84
N ALA A 77 -0.73 -5.55 19.83
CA ALA A 77 -1.22 -6.91 19.59
C ALA A 77 -0.90 -7.41 18.17
N ASN A 78 -0.76 -6.51 17.20
CA ASN A 78 -0.35 -6.83 15.84
C ASN A 78 1.06 -6.33 15.48
N ASN A 79 1.88 -6.10 16.51
CA ASN A 79 3.25 -5.61 16.36
C ASN A 79 3.33 -4.34 15.50
N TRP A 80 2.41 -3.39 15.72
CA TRP A 80 2.30 -2.13 15.00
C TRP A 80 2.14 -2.26 13.48
N GLN A 81 1.68 -3.41 13.00
CA GLN A 81 1.38 -3.60 11.58
C GLN A 81 0.03 -2.98 11.24
N MET A 82 -0.01 -2.28 10.12
CA MET A 82 -1.24 -1.72 9.58
C MET A 82 -2.18 -2.82 9.11
N THR A 83 -3.38 -2.90 9.66
CA THR A 83 -4.38 -3.92 9.30
C THR A 83 -5.47 -3.39 8.37
N ARG A 84 -5.72 -2.07 8.39
CA ARG A 84 -6.76 -1.41 7.58
C ARG A 84 -6.30 -0.04 7.06
N PRO A 85 -5.16 0.05 6.36
CA PRO A 85 -4.69 1.33 5.85
C PRO A 85 -5.62 1.84 4.76
N GLN A 86 -6.21 3.01 4.98
CA GLN A 86 -7.14 3.66 4.07
C GLN A 86 -6.75 5.13 3.87
N SER A 87 -6.97 5.63 2.67
CA SER A 87 -6.79 7.05 2.37
C SER A 87 -7.62 7.44 1.16
N LEU A 88 -7.94 8.70 1.01
CA LEU A 88 -8.49 9.19 -0.23
C LEU A 88 -7.35 9.40 -1.22
N TRP A 89 -7.36 8.65 -2.33
CA TRP A 89 -6.41 8.71 -3.45
C TRP A 89 -4.95 8.41 -3.10
N GLY A 90 -4.68 7.75 -1.98
CA GLY A 90 -3.30 7.53 -1.53
C GLY A 90 -2.63 8.76 -0.93
N MET A 91 -3.37 9.84 -0.68
CA MET A 91 -2.83 11.12 -0.21
C MET A 91 -3.42 11.61 1.09
N HIS A 92 -4.75 11.64 1.23
CA HIS A 92 -5.40 12.22 2.40
C HIS A 92 -5.86 11.15 3.38
N VAL A 93 -5.66 11.40 4.66
CA VAL A 93 -6.09 10.51 5.75
C VAL A 93 -7.13 11.22 6.61
N GLU A 94 -8.20 10.53 6.95
CA GLU A 94 -9.26 11.05 7.81
C GLU A 94 -8.71 11.45 9.20
N ASN A 95 -9.24 12.50 9.80
CA ASN A 95 -8.82 13.06 11.10
C ASN A 95 -7.36 13.55 11.18
N LEU A 96 -6.67 13.61 10.06
CA LEU A 96 -5.31 14.14 9.94
C LEU A 96 -5.30 15.35 8.99
N PRO A 97 -5.83 16.52 9.41
CA PRO A 97 -5.89 17.70 8.55
C PRO A 97 -4.49 18.14 8.12
N ASN A 98 -4.37 18.61 6.89
CA ASN A 98 -3.11 19.08 6.28
C ASN A 98 -1.99 18.02 6.25
N PHE A 99 -2.31 16.76 6.48
CA PHE A 99 -1.37 15.66 6.38
C PHE A 99 -1.53 14.97 5.03
N TYR A 100 -0.43 14.85 4.31
CA TYR A 100 -0.40 14.24 2.99
C TYR A 100 0.59 13.09 2.93
N LEU A 101 0.15 11.99 2.38
CA LEU A 101 1.01 10.88 1.98
C LEU A 101 1.41 11.04 0.51
N MET A 102 2.59 10.58 0.17
CA MET A 102 3.01 10.35 -1.21
C MET A 102 3.02 8.85 -1.44
N ILE A 103 2.22 8.40 -2.42
CA ILE A 103 2.05 6.97 -2.72
C ILE A 103 1.62 6.17 -1.47
N GLY A 104 0.70 6.74 -0.71
CA GLY A 104 0.12 6.09 0.46
C GLY A 104 -0.81 4.93 0.07
N PRO A 105 -1.41 4.28 1.07
CA PRO A 105 -2.39 3.21 0.86
C PRO A 105 -3.50 3.65 -0.09
N GLN A 106 -3.96 2.72 -0.94
CA GLN A 106 -5.03 2.98 -1.94
C GLN A 106 -4.65 3.99 -3.02
N SER A 107 -3.35 4.20 -3.23
CA SER A 107 -2.82 4.86 -4.41
C SER A 107 -2.85 3.92 -5.62
N LEU A 108 -2.25 4.34 -6.74
CA LEU A 108 -2.20 3.55 -7.97
C LEU A 108 -1.30 2.32 -7.84
N ASN A 109 -1.62 1.29 -8.59
CA ASN A 109 -0.89 0.02 -8.61
C ASN A 109 0.57 0.15 -9.15
N PRO A 110 1.44 -0.84 -8.84
CA PRO A 110 2.88 -0.76 -9.13
C PRO A 110 3.25 -0.94 -10.61
N VAL A 111 2.31 -1.22 -11.49
CA VAL A 111 2.55 -1.31 -12.94
C VAL A 111 2.83 0.07 -13.52
N THR A 112 2.38 1.11 -12.84
CA THR A 112 2.60 2.50 -13.22
C THR A 112 3.99 2.99 -12.77
N ASN A 113 4.54 3.93 -13.52
CA ASN A 113 5.78 4.61 -13.14
C ASN A 113 5.56 5.42 -11.85
N VAL A 114 6.20 4.97 -10.77
CA VAL A 114 6.06 5.55 -9.43
C VAL A 114 6.51 7.03 -9.38
N THR A 115 7.56 7.40 -10.12
CA THR A 115 8.04 8.79 -10.15
C THR A 115 7.08 9.72 -10.84
N LEU A 116 6.41 9.27 -11.90
CA LEU A 116 5.36 10.02 -12.56
C LEU A 116 4.16 10.23 -11.62
N LEU A 117 3.78 9.19 -10.88
CA LEU A 117 2.72 9.32 -9.89
C LEU A 117 3.06 10.31 -8.78
N CYS A 118 4.29 10.30 -8.26
CA CYS A 118 4.77 11.29 -7.29
C CYS A 118 4.66 12.71 -7.85
N GLU A 119 5.03 12.93 -9.11
CA GLU A 119 4.94 14.23 -9.76
C GLU A 119 3.50 14.75 -9.79
N GLU A 120 2.55 13.91 -10.20
CA GLU A 120 1.13 14.29 -10.26
C GLU A 120 0.51 14.53 -8.87
N GLN A 121 0.82 13.68 -7.91
CA GLN A 121 0.40 13.90 -6.52
C GLN A 121 1.01 15.18 -5.93
N GLY A 122 2.27 15.45 -6.23
CA GLY A 122 2.95 16.68 -5.82
C GLY A 122 2.32 17.94 -6.43
N LYS A 123 1.98 17.91 -7.72
CA LYS A 123 1.25 19.00 -8.38
C LYS A 123 -0.13 19.22 -7.76
N TYR A 124 -0.85 18.14 -7.50
CA TYR A 124 -2.15 18.20 -6.84
C TYR A 124 -2.06 18.88 -5.48
N ILE A 125 -1.15 18.41 -4.61
CA ILE A 125 -0.95 18.96 -3.26
C ILE A 125 -0.54 20.45 -3.33
N ALA A 126 0.38 20.80 -4.22
CA ALA A 126 0.83 22.17 -4.40
C ALA A 126 -0.31 23.11 -4.81
N ASN A 127 -1.15 22.67 -5.77
CA ASN A 127 -2.32 23.43 -6.21
C ASN A 127 -3.37 23.57 -5.10
N LEU A 128 -3.61 22.51 -4.33
CA LEU A 128 -4.52 22.53 -3.19
C LEU A 128 -4.06 23.54 -2.12
N VAL A 129 -2.78 23.51 -1.76
CA VAL A 129 -2.19 24.45 -0.79
C VAL A 129 -2.26 25.90 -1.31
N ALA A 130 -2.01 26.13 -2.61
CA ALA A 130 -2.13 27.44 -3.22
C ALA A 130 -3.58 27.96 -3.16
N ARG A 131 -4.56 27.10 -3.46
CA ARG A 131 -5.99 27.41 -3.34
C ARG A 131 -6.36 27.76 -1.90
N MET A 132 -5.97 26.96 -0.93
CA MET A 132 -6.23 27.21 0.49
C MET A 132 -5.73 28.61 0.92
N ARG A 133 -4.53 28.98 0.49
CA ARG A 133 -3.96 30.31 0.80
C ARG A 133 -4.76 31.44 0.16
N GLN A 134 -5.25 31.27 -1.06
CA GLN A 134 -6.05 32.28 -1.76
C GLN A 134 -7.43 32.45 -1.13
N GLU A 135 -8.04 31.36 -0.65
CA GLU A 135 -9.37 31.34 -0.04
C GLU A 135 -9.36 31.61 1.47
N GLY A 136 -8.19 31.77 2.08
CA GLY A 136 -8.07 31.97 3.54
C GLY A 136 -8.44 30.72 4.34
N VAL A 137 -8.30 29.55 3.75
CA VAL A 137 -8.57 28.25 4.38
C VAL A 137 -7.31 27.77 5.08
N HIS A 138 -7.44 27.34 6.33
CA HIS A 138 -6.32 26.89 7.16
C HIS A 138 -6.23 25.38 7.31
N GLU A 139 -7.34 24.66 7.12
CA GLU A 139 -7.37 23.21 7.24
C GLU A 139 -8.12 22.57 6.08
N VAL A 140 -7.59 21.44 5.61
CA VAL A 140 -8.25 20.54 4.67
C VAL A 140 -8.07 19.09 5.12
N GLU A 141 -9.13 18.34 5.10
CA GLU A 141 -9.14 16.89 5.38
C GLU A 141 -10.18 16.18 4.51
N PRO A 142 -10.04 14.88 4.22
CA PRO A 142 -11.07 14.14 3.49
C PRO A 142 -12.30 13.93 4.37
N LYS A 143 -13.47 13.87 3.75
CA LYS A 143 -14.69 13.41 4.41
C LYS A 143 -14.65 11.90 4.58
N ALA A 144 -15.17 11.37 5.68
CA ALA A 144 -15.21 9.93 5.97
C ALA A 144 -15.88 9.13 4.84
N GLU A 145 -17.01 9.65 4.35
CA GLU A 145 -17.75 9.03 3.24
C GLU A 145 -16.95 8.99 1.93
N ALA A 146 -16.08 9.97 1.68
CA ALA A 146 -15.21 9.98 0.51
C ALA A 146 -14.10 8.91 0.61
N VAL A 147 -13.53 8.73 1.79
CA VAL A 147 -12.56 7.66 2.05
C VAL A 147 -13.21 6.29 1.91
N ALA A 148 -14.42 6.11 2.46
CA ALA A 148 -15.16 4.86 2.36
C ALA A 148 -15.54 4.52 0.89
N ASP A 149 -16.03 5.49 0.12
CA ASP A 149 -16.35 5.30 -1.31
C ASP A 149 -15.10 4.95 -2.12
N TRP A 150 -13.99 5.67 -1.88
CA TRP A 150 -12.72 5.36 -2.55
C TRP A 150 -12.22 3.95 -2.20
N THR A 151 -12.32 3.55 -0.93
CA THR A 151 -11.98 2.19 -0.49
C THR A 151 -12.82 1.14 -1.22
N ALA A 152 -14.15 1.35 -1.32
CA ALA A 152 -15.02 0.45 -2.05
C ALA A 152 -14.65 0.35 -3.54
N ARG A 153 -14.29 1.47 -4.18
CA ARG A 153 -13.82 1.48 -5.58
C ARG A 153 -12.48 0.76 -5.75
N CYS A 154 -11.53 0.94 -4.85
CA CYS A 154 -10.27 0.19 -4.87
C CYS A 154 -10.51 -1.31 -4.76
N ASN A 155 -11.41 -1.74 -3.87
CA ASN A 155 -11.78 -3.13 -3.72
C ASN A 155 -12.41 -3.69 -5.01
N ALA A 156 -13.36 -2.98 -5.59
CA ALA A 156 -14.00 -3.37 -6.85
C ALA A 156 -13.00 -3.42 -8.02
N SER A 157 -12.04 -2.50 -8.05
CA SER A 157 -11.00 -2.47 -9.10
C SER A 157 -10.08 -3.68 -9.10
N ALA A 158 -9.98 -4.37 -7.98
CA ALA A 158 -9.17 -5.58 -7.83
C ALA A 158 -9.91 -6.88 -8.21
N ASP A 159 -11.24 -6.83 -8.38
CA ASP A 159 -12.05 -8.01 -8.65
C ASP A 159 -11.62 -8.70 -9.95
N GLY A 160 -11.51 -10.04 -9.89
CA GLY A 160 -11.09 -10.87 -11.00
C GLY A 160 -9.60 -10.81 -11.32
N LYS A 161 -8.81 -9.95 -10.69
CA LYS A 161 -7.37 -9.80 -10.97
C LYS A 161 -6.54 -10.83 -10.21
N VAL A 162 -5.37 -11.17 -10.77
CA VAL A 162 -4.46 -12.17 -10.20
C VAL A 162 -3.98 -11.81 -8.78
N TRP A 163 -3.92 -10.55 -8.46
CA TRP A 163 -3.51 -10.03 -7.16
C TRP A 163 -4.32 -10.58 -5.98
N LEU A 164 -5.61 -10.89 -6.21
CA LEU A 164 -6.47 -11.52 -5.21
C LEU A 164 -6.21 -13.01 -4.99
N ARG A 165 -5.42 -13.66 -5.88
CA ARG A 165 -5.19 -15.10 -5.86
C ARG A 165 -3.86 -15.48 -5.23
N CYS A 166 -2.99 -14.52 -4.96
CA CYS A 166 -1.67 -14.77 -4.39
C CYS A 166 -1.44 -13.94 -3.13
N ASN A 167 -0.61 -14.48 -2.24
CA ASN A 167 -0.12 -13.73 -1.11
C ASN A 167 0.93 -12.72 -1.61
N ASN A 168 0.65 -11.45 -1.45
CA ASN A 168 1.53 -10.38 -1.88
C ASN A 168 1.40 -9.17 -0.95
N TRP A 169 2.45 -8.36 -0.86
CA TRP A 169 2.49 -7.24 0.06
C TRP A 169 1.59 -6.04 -0.35
N TYR A 170 1.12 -6.01 -1.59
CA TYR A 170 0.19 -4.98 -2.07
C TYR A 170 -1.23 -5.18 -1.54
N MET A 171 -1.59 -6.42 -1.25
CA MET A 171 -2.90 -6.82 -0.76
C MET A 171 -2.73 -7.24 0.70
N LYS A 172 -2.88 -6.31 1.63
CA LYS A 172 -2.63 -6.45 3.08
C LYS A 172 -3.45 -7.56 3.78
N SER A 173 -3.66 -8.68 3.11
CA SER A 173 -4.31 -9.86 3.69
C SER A 173 -3.38 -11.05 3.59
N THR A 174 -3.19 -11.74 4.68
CA THR A 174 -2.49 -13.02 4.69
C THR A 174 -3.39 -14.12 4.11
N LYS A 175 -2.78 -15.24 3.72
CA LYS A 175 -3.53 -16.42 3.31
C LYS A 175 -4.55 -16.85 4.38
N SER A 176 -4.15 -16.78 5.66
CA SER A 176 -5.03 -17.08 6.79
C SER A 176 -6.21 -16.11 6.92
N ASP A 177 -6.05 -14.83 6.54
CA ASP A 177 -7.13 -13.86 6.55
C ASP A 177 -8.18 -14.18 5.48
N VAL A 178 -7.73 -14.58 4.31
CA VAL A 178 -8.60 -15.00 3.20
C VAL A 178 -9.38 -16.26 3.57
N GLU A 179 -8.71 -17.27 4.13
CA GLU A 179 -9.32 -18.53 4.57
C GLU A 179 -10.30 -18.33 5.74
N ALA A 180 -10.06 -17.36 6.61
CA ALA A 180 -10.93 -16.99 7.71
C ALA A 180 -12.09 -16.05 7.30
N GLY A 181 -12.22 -15.70 6.03
CA GLY A 181 -13.28 -14.78 5.56
C GLY A 181 -13.14 -13.35 6.09
N ARG A 182 -11.96 -12.96 6.60
CA ARG A 182 -11.74 -11.60 7.08
C ARG A 182 -11.66 -10.63 5.90
N GLU A 183 -12.21 -9.42 6.10
CA GLU A 183 -12.14 -8.37 5.09
C GLU A 183 -10.70 -8.11 4.63
N ARG A 184 -10.52 -8.09 3.33
CA ARG A 184 -9.23 -7.78 2.73
C ARG A 184 -8.96 -6.29 2.88
N SER A 185 -7.88 -5.93 3.51
CA SER A 185 -7.36 -4.57 3.46
C SER A 185 -6.74 -4.36 2.10
N GLN A 186 -7.39 -3.58 1.25
CA GLN A 186 -6.94 -3.33 -0.10
C GLN A 186 -5.93 -2.20 -0.15
N GLY A 187 -4.80 -2.49 -0.77
CA GLY A 187 -3.70 -1.58 -0.80
C GLY A 187 -3.71 -0.55 -1.93
N MET A 188 -4.41 -0.77 -3.06
CA MET A 188 -4.16 0.01 -4.27
C MET A 188 -5.34 0.09 -5.22
N TRP A 189 -5.40 1.17 -6.01
CA TRP A 189 -6.22 1.27 -7.21
C TRP A 189 -5.65 0.38 -8.31
N MET A 190 -6.43 -0.57 -8.81
CA MET A 190 -5.96 -1.63 -9.72
C MET A 190 -6.33 -1.40 -11.19
N GLU A 191 -6.84 -0.23 -11.53
CA GLU A 191 -7.11 0.18 -12.90
C GLU A 191 -5.96 1.03 -13.48
N THR A 192 -6.21 1.72 -14.59
CA THR A 192 -5.18 2.48 -15.31
C THR A 192 -4.78 3.78 -14.62
N TYR A 193 -3.64 4.32 -15.02
CA TYR A 193 -3.16 5.63 -14.60
C TYR A 193 -4.15 6.75 -14.97
N GLU A 194 -4.71 6.68 -16.17
CA GLU A 194 -5.67 7.67 -16.67
C GLU A 194 -6.92 7.71 -15.81
N THR A 195 -7.47 6.54 -15.45
CA THR A 195 -8.65 6.47 -14.58
C THR A 195 -8.35 6.97 -13.17
N TYR A 196 -7.15 6.69 -12.64
CA TYR A 196 -6.73 7.26 -11.36
C TYR A 196 -6.68 8.80 -11.42
N LEU A 197 -6.05 9.37 -12.43
CA LEU A 197 -5.98 10.83 -12.59
C LEU A 197 -7.37 11.47 -12.76
N GLN A 198 -8.29 10.82 -13.45
CA GLN A 198 -9.67 11.30 -13.54
C GLN A 198 -10.33 11.46 -12.18
N HIS A 199 -10.06 10.54 -11.24
CA HIS A 199 -10.55 10.65 -9.87
C HIS A 199 -9.85 11.78 -9.09
N VAL A 200 -8.53 11.86 -9.18
CA VAL A 200 -7.72 12.86 -8.44
C VAL A 200 -7.92 14.28 -8.94
N LEU A 201 -7.99 14.47 -10.25
CA LEU A 201 -8.11 15.79 -10.89
C LEU A 201 -9.56 16.28 -11.06
N GLY A 202 -10.54 15.52 -10.58
CA GLY A 202 -11.94 15.98 -10.52
C GLY A 202 -12.80 15.65 -11.73
N GLY A 203 -12.30 14.81 -12.69
CA GLY A 203 -13.09 14.46 -13.88
C GLY A 203 -14.18 13.42 -13.64
N ALA A 204 -13.88 12.35 -12.88
CA ALA A 204 -14.79 11.22 -12.65
C ALA A 204 -15.14 10.98 -11.16
N GLY A 205 -14.50 11.67 -10.24
CA GLY A 205 -14.60 11.43 -8.80
C GLY A 205 -15.37 12.47 -8.01
N GLY A 206 -15.88 13.49 -8.66
CA GLY A 206 -16.56 14.61 -8.01
C GLY A 206 -15.64 15.80 -7.77
N ASP A 207 -16.27 16.95 -7.55
CA ASP A 207 -15.61 18.18 -7.16
C ASP A 207 -14.85 17.97 -5.83
N GLN A 208 -13.64 18.47 -5.72
CA GLN A 208 -12.86 18.45 -4.48
C GLN A 208 -13.68 18.97 -3.29
N ASP A 209 -14.55 19.94 -3.50
CA ASP A 209 -15.42 20.52 -2.49
C ASP A 209 -16.47 19.53 -1.98
N THR A 210 -16.82 18.51 -2.74
CA THR A 210 -17.73 17.45 -2.29
C THR A 210 -17.02 16.39 -1.48
N LEU A 211 -15.73 16.16 -1.72
CA LEU A 211 -14.95 15.06 -1.13
C LEU A 211 -14.06 15.51 0.04
N LEU A 212 -13.67 16.78 0.03
CA LEU A 212 -12.84 17.38 1.08
C LEU A 212 -13.68 18.30 1.98
N ARG A 213 -13.21 18.45 3.21
CA ARG A 213 -13.73 19.43 4.18
C ARG A 213 -12.69 20.52 4.34
N PHE A 214 -13.08 21.76 4.04
CA PHE A 214 -12.26 22.96 4.21
C PHE A 214 -12.71 23.73 5.45
N ARG A 215 -11.76 24.25 6.22
CA ARG A 215 -12.01 25.10 7.39
C ARG A 215 -11.13 26.33 7.35
N ALA A 216 -11.75 27.47 7.61
CA ALA A 216 -11.10 28.78 7.78
C ALA A 216 -10.41 28.88 9.12
#